data_58b3d7e86e9bd2a9939a872f961e0680
#
_entry.id   58b3d7e86e9bd2a9939a872f961e0680
#
_cell.length_a   1.000
_cell.length_b   1.000
_cell.length_c   1.000
_cell.angle_alpha   90.00
_cell.angle_beta   90.00
_cell.angle_gamma   90.00
#
_symmetry.space_group_name_H-M   'P 1'
#
loop_
_entity.id
_entity.type
_entity.pdbx_description
1 polymer ?
#
loop_
_entity_poly.entity_id
_entity_poly.type
_entity_poly.pdbx_seq_one_letter_code
_entity_poly.pdbx_strand_id
1 'polypeptide(L)'
;MTEVAVVGAGVVGALAAYELRKRGLEVALLDAEKPGAATLASAGMLAPYPEGLSGEVLEAGLFGLEYYPELLRELAGRGLEVEAGFGGTWTVALSEEEKAFWEAHEPPPYPVRGARGARRFPGGYVNPRDLRKALLEALKAMGVPLLRAEVEGVGEGRVVWREGLLKARTVLLAVGAWGGRFGLSVRPLKGEALLLFGPAPPGPLFAGEGYLLPREGGAYLGATAREGVADGVDLFGLRWLSDYGHERFPPLEGARFREALWGYRPLGELFVGEVEKGLLAATGHGRNGVLLAPWTAHRVLSLLGVKA
;
A
#
# COMPACT_ATOMS: atom_id res chain seq x y z
N MET A 1 16.18 10.47 -24.25
CA MET A 1 15.06 9.60 -24.68
C MET A 1 14.65 8.79 -23.48
N THR A 2 13.39 8.80 -23.09
CA THR A 2 12.89 8.06 -21.93
C THR A 2 13.13 6.55 -22.10
N GLU A 3 13.81 5.93 -21.15
CA GLU A 3 14.03 4.48 -21.18
C GLU A 3 12.80 3.76 -20.60
N VAL A 4 12.28 4.24 -19.45
CA VAL A 4 11.10 3.64 -18.81
C VAL A 4 10.05 4.72 -18.53
N ALA A 5 8.86 4.56 -19.09
CA ALA A 5 7.68 5.32 -18.71
C ALA A 5 6.88 4.53 -17.68
N VAL A 6 6.73 5.07 -16.47
CA VAL A 6 5.91 4.44 -15.41
C VAL A 6 4.55 5.13 -15.40
N VAL A 7 3.49 4.36 -15.57
CA VAL A 7 2.09 4.82 -15.54
C VAL A 7 1.45 4.43 -14.22
N GLY A 8 1.11 5.42 -13.41
CA GLY A 8 0.60 5.29 -12.05
C GLY A 8 1.66 5.64 -10.98
N ALA A 9 1.42 6.73 -10.23
CA ALA A 9 2.28 7.19 -9.14
C ALA A 9 1.71 6.85 -7.75
N GLY A 10 1.05 5.69 -7.62
CA GLY A 10 0.85 5.04 -6.34
C GLY A 10 2.18 4.55 -5.76
N VAL A 11 2.17 3.99 -4.55
CA VAL A 11 3.41 3.52 -3.89
C VAL A 11 4.22 2.56 -4.75
N VAL A 12 3.56 1.65 -5.47
CA VAL A 12 4.22 0.65 -6.34
C VAL A 12 4.97 1.33 -7.49
N GLY A 13 4.28 2.18 -8.25
CA GLY A 13 4.90 2.87 -9.39
C GLY A 13 5.93 3.92 -8.97
N ALA A 14 5.67 4.67 -7.89
CA ALA A 14 6.60 5.66 -7.37
C ALA A 14 7.91 5.02 -6.87
N LEU A 15 7.82 3.90 -6.14
CA LEU A 15 9.01 3.19 -5.67
C LEU A 15 9.76 2.52 -6.83
N ALA A 16 9.05 1.92 -7.80
CA ALA A 16 9.68 1.37 -8.99
C ALA A 16 10.43 2.47 -9.77
N ALA A 17 9.80 3.62 -10.00
CA ALA A 17 10.44 4.77 -10.66
C ALA A 17 11.68 5.25 -9.90
N TYR A 18 11.59 5.31 -8.56
CA TYR A 18 12.71 5.73 -7.70
C TYR A 18 13.89 4.77 -7.82
N GLU A 19 13.65 3.46 -7.73
CA GLU A 19 14.69 2.45 -7.83
C GLU A 19 15.32 2.39 -9.24
N LEU A 20 14.52 2.56 -10.28
CA LEU A 20 15.02 2.67 -11.66
C LEU A 20 15.94 3.89 -11.83
N ARG A 21 15.51 5.05 -11.33
CA ARG A 21 16.28 6.29 -11.44
C ARG A 21 17.57 6.26 -10.63
N LYS A 22 17.57 5.63 -9.45
CA LYS A 22 18.79 5.40 -8.65
C LYS A 22 19.87 4.64 -9.42
N ARG A 23 19.46 3.77 -10.32
CA ARG A 23 20.36 2.96 -11.18
C ARG A 23 20.69 3.63 -12.51
N GLY A 24 20.36 4.91 -12.64
CA GLY A 24 20.76 5.77 -13.75
C GLY A 24 19.87 5.71 -14.99
N LEU A 25 18.73 4.98 -14.94
CA LEU A 25 17.82 4.95 -16.08
C LEU A 25 17.09 6.31 -16.24
N GLU A 26 16.79 6.65 -17.50
CA GLU A 26 15.96 7.79 -17.83
C GLU A 26 14.47 7.44 -17.70
N VAL A 27 13.87 7.90 -16.59
CA VAL A 27 12.50 7.57 -16.20
C VAL A 27 11.58 8.78 -16.38
N ALA A 28 10.34 8.55 -16.79
CA ALA A 28 9.23 9.51 -16.67
C ALA A 28 8.07 8.85 -15.92
N LEU A 29 7.39 9.58 -15.04
CA LEU A 29 6.29 9.10 -14.23
C LEU A 29 5.01 9.86 -14.60
N LEU A 30 3.95 9.12 -14.94
CA LEU A 30 2.65 9.66 -15.33
C LEU A 30 1.59 9.24 -14.32
N ASP A 31 0.71 10.15 -13.90
CA ASP A 31 -0.39 9.85 -12.99
C ASP A 31 -1.64 10.66 -13.31
N ALA A 32 -2.79 10.03 -13.26
CA ALA A 32 -4.07 10.70 -13.48
C ALA A 32 -4.60 11.42 -12.23
N GLU A 33 -3.97 11.20 -11.06
CA GLU A 33 -4.40 11.73 -9.75
C GLU A 33 -5.89 11.43 -9.45
N LYS A 34 -6.34 10.24 -9.83
CA LYS A 34 -7.74 9.84 -9.64
C LYS A 34 -8.08 9.72 -8.15
N PRO A 35 -9.26 10.18 -7.74
CA PRO A 35 -9.76 9.92 -6.39
C PRO A 35 -9.88 8.41 -6.16
N GLY A 36 -9.78 7.97 -4.91
CA GLY A 36 -9.85 6.56 -4.56
C GLY A 36 -8.58 5.75 -4.85
N ALA A 37 -7.44 6.40 -5.12
CA ALA A 37 -6.16 5.71 -5.21
C ALA A 37 -5.83 5.00 -3.87
N ALA A 38 -5.63 3.67 -3.92
CA ALA A 38 -5.44 2.85 -2.71
C ALA A 38 -4.35 3.36 -1.78
N THR A 39 -3.24 3.85 -2.30
CA THR A 39 -2.12 4.37 -1.52
C THR A 39 -2.54 5.49 -0.55
N LEU A 40 -3.46 6.37 -0.97
CA LEU A 40 -3.89 7.52 -0.17
C LEU A 40 -4.84 7.16 0.98
N ALA A 41 -5.46 5.99 0.90
CA ALA A 41 -6.38 5.47 1.91
C ALA A 41 -5.81 4.29 2.71
N SER A 42 -4.66 3.77 2.31
CA SER A 42 -4.07 2.55 2.86
C SER A 42 -3.54 2.75 4.28
N ALA A 43 -3.63 1.69 5.07
CA ALA A 43 -3.02 1.61 6.40
C ALA A 43 -1.48 1.54 6.36
N GLY A 44 -0.91 0.99 5.29
CA GLY A 44 0.53 0.81 5.17
C GLY A 44 1.13 -0.23 6.11
N MET A 45 0.35 -1.26 6.44
CA MET A 45 0.84 -2.34 7.29
C MET A 45 1.93 -3.15 6.61
N LEU A 46 2.95 -3.48 7.37
CA LEU A 46 4.03 -4.39 7.01
C LEU A 46 3.87 -5.64 7.88
N ALA A 47 2.91 -6.50 7.52
CA ALA A 47 2.42 -7.58 8.37
C ALA A 47 2.25 -8.91 7.60
N PRO A 48 3.34 -9.50 7.05
CA PRO A 48 3.21 -10.66 6.16
C PRO A 48 2.52 -11.85 6.79
N TYR A 49 2.73 -12.13 8.06
CA TYR A 49 2.13 -13.25 8.77
C TYR A 49 0.65 -13.01 9.13
N PRO A 50 0.28 -11.89 9.78
CA PRO A 50 -1.14 -11.61 10.07
C PRO A 50 -2.01 -11.45 8.82
N GLU A 51 -1.42 -11.05 7.68
CA GLU A 51 -2.10 -10.99 6.39
C GLU A 51 -2.29 -12.37 5.72
N GLY A 52 -1.76 -13.44 6.33
CA GLY A 52 -1.89 -14.81 5.82
C GLY A 52 -1.11 -15.07 4.52
N LEU A 53 -0.04 -14.32 4.27
CA LEU A 53 0.79 -14.54 3.08
C LEU A 53 1.49 -15.89 3.17
N SER A 54 1.67 -16.54 2.02
CA SER A 54 2.33 -17.83 1.90
C SER A 54 3.13 -17.93 0.60
N GLY A 55 4.04 -18.93 0.51
CA GLY A 55 4.86 -19.18 -0.68
C GLY A 55 5.64 -17.95 -1.14
N GLU A 56 5.72 -17.74 -2.43
CA GLU A 56 6.46 -16.62 -3.04
C GLU A 56 5.95 -15.24 -2.59
N VAL A 57 4.66 -15.11 -2.30
CA VAL A 57 4.08 -13.84 -1.82
C VAL A 57 4.54 -13.53 -0.40
N LEU A 58 4.72 -14.54 0.46
CA LEU A 58 5.33 -14.37 1.78
C LEU A 58 6.80 -13.94 1.65
N GLU A 59 7.58 -14.57 0.79
CA GLU A 59 8.97 -14.18 0.53
C GLU A 59 9.07 -12.74 0.04
N ALA A 60 8.20 -12.34 -0.89
CA ALA A 60 8.08 -10.96 -1.34
C ALA A 60 7.72 -9.98 -0.21
N GLY A 61 6.83 -10.38 0.70
CA GLY A 61 6.47 -9.60 1.88
C GLY A 61 7.61 -9.46 2.87
N LEU A 62 8.34 -10.53 3.14
CA LEU A 62 9.52 -10.51 4.02
C LEU A 62 10.62 -9.63 3.43
N PHE A 63 10.88 -9.74 2.13
CA PHE A 63 11.79 -8.83 1.43
C PHE A 63 11.38 -7.36 1.63
N GLY A 64 10.10 -7.04 1.45
CA GLY A 64 9.59 -5.68 1.67
C GLY A 64 9.80 -5.20 3.09
N LEU A 65 9.53 -6.05 4.08
CA LEU A 65 9.73 -5.71 5.49
C LEU A 65 11.19 -5.38 5.81
N GLU A 66 12.14 -6.14 5.27
CA GLU A 66 13.58 -5.93 5.46
C GLU A 66 14.10 -4.69 4.71
N TYR A 67 13.49 -4.34 3.59
CA TYR A 67 13.91 -3.23 2.72
C TYR A 67 13.55 -1.85 3.29
N TYR A 68 12.40 -1.71 3.95
CA TYR A 68 11.90 -0.40 4.38
C TYR A 68 12.82 0.38 5.30
N PRO A 69 13.48 -0.20 6.33
CA PRO A 69 14.37 0.56 7.22
C PRO A 69 15.50 1.28 6.48
N GLU A 70 16.04 0.69 5.42
CA GLU A 70 17.07 1.28 4.58
C GLU A 70 16.52 2.42 3.73
N LEU A 71 15.42 2.16 3.01
CA LEU A 71 14.74 3.17 2.19
C LEU A 71 14.40 4.42 3.01
N LEU A 72 13.86 4.23 4.21
CA LEU A 72 13.46 5.35 5.06
C LEU A 72 14.67 6.15 5.58
N ARG A 73 15.78 5.48 5.90
CA ARG A 73 17.04 6.18 6.23
C ARG A 73 17.57 6.98 5.03
N GLU A 74 17.50 6.43 3.83
CA GLU A 74 17.90 7.12 2.60
C GLU A 74 17.04 8.37 2.34
N LEU A 75 15.72 8.27 2.48
CA LEU A 75 14.79 9.39 2.33
C LEU A 75 15.01 10.46 3.41
N ALA A 76 15.18 10.05 4.68
CA ALA A 76 15.48 10.97 5.78
C ALA A 76 16.82 11.72 5.57
N GLY A 77 17.83 11.04 5.02
CA GLY A 77 19.10 11.68 4.61
C GLY A 77 18.94 12.75 3.53
N ARG A 78 17.81 12.79 2.84
CA ARG A 78 17.41 13.84 1.90
C ARG A 78 16.47 14.89 2.53
N GLY A 79 16.20 14.80 3.84
CA GLY A 79 15.23 15.65 4.54
C GLY A 79 13.76 15.29 4.28
N LEU A 80 13.49 14.07 3.84
CA LEU A 80 12.15 13.56 3.51
C LEU A 80 11.71 12.57 4.58
N GLU A 81 11.04 13.09 5.60
CA GLU A 81 10.55 12.28 6.72
C GLU A 81 9.29 11.50 6.36
N VAL A 82 9.21 10.26 6.83
CA VAL A 82 8.09 9.35 6.64
C VAL A 82 7.73 8.72 7.98
N GLU A 83 6.49 8.87 8.42
CA GLU A 83 6.00 8.22 9.62
C GLU A 83 6.02 6.70 9.46
N ALA A 84 6.71 5.99 10.37
CA ALA A 84 6.84 4.54 10.35
C ALA A 84 7.12 3.97 11.74
N GLY A 85 6.86 2.68 11.92
CA GLY A 85 7.20 1.95 13.13
C GLY A 85 7.46 0.46 12.84
N PHE A 86 8.53 -0.09 13.41
CA PHE A 86 8.97 -1.47 13.21
C PHE A 86 8.96 -2.28 14.52
N GLY A 87 8.09 -1.90 15.46
CA GLY A 87 7.95 -2.55 16.77
C GLY A 87 7.27 -3.93 16.75
N GLY A 88 6.86 -4.42 15.60
CA GLY A 88 6.08 -5.64 15.41
C GLY A 88 4.64 -5.37 15.05
N THR A 89 3.93 -6.46 14.74
CA THR A 89 2.48 -6.50 14.52
C THR A 89 1.86 -7.53 15.45
N TRP A 90 0.60 -7.35 15.84
CA TRP A 90 -0.09 -8.24 16.76
C TRP A 90 -1.37 -8.79 16.14
N THR A 91 -1.62 -10.08 16.35
CA THR A 91 -2.92 -10.69 16.13
C THR A 91 -3.53 -11.03 17.49
N VAL A 92 -4.74 -10.53 17.73
CA VAL A 92 -5.49 -10.78 18.95
C VAL A 92 -6.52 -11.87 18.68
N ALA A 93 -6.44 -12.95 19.44
CA ALA A 93 -7.42 -14.04 19.42
C ALA A 93 -8.68 -13.63 20.19
N LEU A 94 -9.85 -13.86 19.60
CA LEU A 94 -11.16 -13.54 20.15
C LEU A 94 -11.93 -14.80 20.58
N SER A 95 -11.44 -15.98 20.19
CA SER A 95 -11.94 -17.30 20.61
C SER A 95 -10.79 -18.21 21.05
N GLU A 96 -11.10 -19.34 21.66
CA GLU A 96 -10.09 -20.35 22.03
C GLU A 96 -9.51 -21.04 20.78
N GLU A 97 -10.32 -21.21 19.72
CA GLU A 97 -9.84 -21.72 18.44
C GLU A 97 -8.82 -20.78 17.79
N GLU A 98 -9.11 -19.48 17.76
CA GLU A 98 -8.15 -18.48 17.26
C GLU A 98 -6.90 -18.42 18.11
N LYS A 99 -7.03 -18.57 19.45
CA LYS A 99 -5.91 -18.61 20.37
C LYS A 99 -4.98 -19.79 20.09
N ALA A 100 -5.56 -20.96 19.85
CA ALA A 100 -4.79 -22.15 19.48
C ALA A 100 -4.15 -22.00 18.09
N PHE A 101 -4.90 -21.51 17.10
CA PHE A 101 -4.42 -21.31 15.73
C PHE A 101 -3.25 -20.34 15.66
N TRP A 102 -3.36 -19.19 16.35
CA TRP A 102 -2.32 -18.17 16.37
C TRP A 102 -1.25 -18.42 17.42
N GLU A 103 -1.38 -19.43 18.31
CA GLU A 103 -0.53 -19.58 19.49
C GLU A 103 -0.45 -18.29 20.32
N ALA A 104 -1.60 -17.67 20.55
CA ALA A 104 -1.75 -16.33 21.13
C ALA A 104 -1.72 -16.41 22.67
N HIS A 105 -0.53 -16.55 23.25
CA HIS A 105 -0.32 -16.76 24.69
C HIS A 105 0.02 -15.48 25.46
N GLU A 106 0.34 -14.38 24.75
CA GLU A 106 0.66 -13.10 25.39
C GLU A 106 -0.59 -12.27 25.65
N PRO A 107 -0.59 -11.35 26.63
CA PRO A 107 -1.64 -10.36 26.73
C PRO A 107 -1.60 -9.41 25.53
N PRO A 108 -2.76 -8.91 25.05
CA PRO A 108 -2.75 -7.91 23.98
C PRO A 108 -2.07 -6.62 24.48
N PRO A 109 -1.23 -5.96 23.62
CA PRO A 109 -0.49 -4.76 23.99
C PRO A 109 -1.38 -3.51 24.11
N TYR A 110 -2.65 -3.63 23.80
CA TYR A 110 -3.67 -2.59 23.81
C TYR A 110 -5.01 -3.22 24.19
N PRO A 111 -5.88 -2.54 24.95
CA PRO A 111 -7.15 -3.10 25.38
C PRO A 111 -8.06 -3.49 24.21
N VAL A 112 -8.42 -4.77 24.14
CA VAL A 112 -9.33 -5.33 23.13
C VAL A 112 -10.43 -6.12 23.85
N ARG A 113 -11.68 -5.75 23.62
CA ARG A 113 -12.84 -6.43 24.24
C ARG A 113 -12.99 -7.86 23.68
N GLY A 114 -13.11 -8.82 24.58
CA GLY A 114 -13.23 -10.24 24.23
C GLY A 114 -11.90 -10.93 23.89
N ALA A 115 -10.76 -10.28 24.08
CA ALA A 115 -9.46 -10.90 23.85
C ALA A 115 -9.22 -12.13 24.72
N ARG A 116 -8.73 -13.20 24.11
CA ARG A 116 -8.30 -14.47 24.75
C ARG A 116 -6.78 -14.58 24.83
N GLY A 117 -6.08 -13.75 24.07
CA GLY A 117 -4.64 -13.66 24.00
C GLY A 117 -4.22 -12.91 22.77
N ALA A 118 -2.92 -12.71 22.64
CA ALA A 118 -2.31 -12.10 21.45
C ALA A 118 -1.03 -12.84 21.09
N ARG A 119 -0.64 -12.71 19.82
CA ARG A 119 0.68 -13.11 19.34
C ARG A 119 1.31 -11.95 18.60
N ARG A 120 2.59 -11.69 18.90
CA ARG A 120 3.41 -10.72 18.19
C ARG A 120 4.14 -11.39 17.04
N PHE A 121 4.19 -10.71 15.90
CA PHE A 121 4.94 -11.12 14.72
C PHE A 121 5.94 -10.03 14.33
N PRO A 122 7.04 -10.38 13.64
CA PRO A 122 7.86 -9.40 12.93
C PRO A 122 7.00 -8.58 11.98
N GLY A 123 7.19 -7.26 11.99
CA GLY A 123 6.38 -6.37 11.17
C GLY A 123 6.39 -4.93 11.66
N GLY A 124 5.47 -4.15 11.11
CA GLY A 124 5.35 -2.74 11.44
C GLY A 124 4.37 -2.01 10.54
N TYR A 125 4.62 -0.74 10.33
CA TYR A 125 3.85 0.09 9.40
C TYR A 125 4.73 1.22 8.83
N VAL A 126 4.32 1.70 7.67
CA VAL A 126 4.83 2.92 7.04
C VAL A 126 3.61 3.74 6.59
N ASN A 127 3.59 5.04 6.87
CA ASN A 127 2.50 5.90 6.40
C ASN A 127 2.58 6.05 4.88
N PRO A 128 1.61 5.53 4.10
CA PRO A 128 1.73 5.50 2.65
C PRO A 128 1.60 6.87 1.99
N ARG A 129 0.91 7.83 2.65
CA ARG A 129 0.80 9.21 2.15
C ARG A 129 2.15 9.91 2.23
N ASP A 130 2.85 9.78 3.36
CA ASP A 130 4.18 10.36 3.57
C ASP A 130 5.19 9.70 2.65
N LEU A 131 5.17 8.35 2.58
CA LEU A 131 6.07 7.60 1.69
C LEU A 131 5.91 8.01 0.23
N ARG A 132 4.66 8.06 -0.28
CA ARG A 132 4.40 8.51 -1.65
C ARG A 132 4.91 9.93 -1.87
N LYS A 133 4.62 10.85 -0.96
CA LYS A 133 5.08 12.24 -1.02
C LYS A 133 6.60 12.30 -1.08
N ALA A 134 7.29 11.62 -0.17
CA ALA A 134 8.75 11.58 -0.11
C ALA A 134 9.37 11.02 -1.40
N LEU A 135 8.81 9.92 -1.93
CA LEU A 135 9.28 9.34 -3.20
C LEU A 135 9.11 10.31 -4.38
N LEU A 136 7.97 11.00 -4.48
CA LEU A 136 7.71 11.95 -5.56
C LEU A 136 8.63 13.19 -5.45
N GLU A 137 8.89 13.69 -4.25
CA GLU A 137 9.84 14.79 -4.01
C GLU A 137 11.27 14.37 -4.35
N ALA A 138 11.68 13.16 -3.95
CA ALA A 138 12.99 12.61 -4.32
C ALA A 138 13.14 12.46 -5.84
N LEU A 139 12.13 11.90 -6.53
CA LEU A 139 12.11 11.76 -7.98
C LEU A 139 12.24 13.13 -8.68
N LYS A 140 11.50 14.11 -8.21
CA LYS A 140 11.60 15.50 -8.72
C LYS A 140 13.01 16.08 -8.54
N ALA A 141 13.61 15.89 -7.37
CA ALA A 141 14.98 16.32 -7.10
C ALA A 141 16.02 15.59 -7.98
N MET A 142 15.73 14.34 -8.40
CA MET A 142 16.55 13.56 -9.33
C MET A 142 16.28 13.89 -10.80
N GLY A 143 15.44 14.91 -11.10
CA GLY A 143 15.13 15.37 -12.46
C GLY A 143 14.14 14.47 -13.23
N VAL A 144 13.38 13.62 -12.56
CA VAL A 144 12.35 12.78 -13.20
C VAL A 144 11.14 13.64 -13.56
N PRO A 145 10.70 13.66 -14.84
CA PRO A 145 9.45 14.29 -15.21
C PRO A 145 8.25 13.63 -14.54
N LEU A 146 7.46 14.42 -13.79
CA LEU A 146 6.21 14.00 -13.19
C LEU A 146 5.06 14.62 -13.99
N LEU A 147 4.38 13.82 -14.79
CA LEU A 147 3.34 14.29 -15.72
C LEU A 147 1.96 13.96 -15.16
N ARG A 148 1.12 14.97 -14.99
CA ARG A 148 -0.30 14.75 -14.70
C ARG A 148 -0.99 14.38 -16.01
N ALA A 149 -1.35 13.11 -16.16
CA ALA A 149 -1.93 12.58 -17.39
C ALA A 149 -2.85 11.39 -17.11
N GLU A 150 -4.07 11.43 -17.62
CA GLU A 150 -4.93 10.26 -17.70
C GLU A 150 -4.56 9.49 -18.96
N VAL A 151 -3.75 8.44 -18.81
CA VAL A 151 -3.31 7.59 -19.92
C VAL A 151 -4.51 6.82 -20.48
N GLU A 152 -4.70 6.92 -21.77
CA GLU A 152 -5.81 6.27 -22.52
C GLU A 152 -5.35 5.01 -23.25
N GLY A 153 -4.07 4.98 -23.66
CA GLY A 153 -3.50 3.84 -24.37
C GLY A 153 -1.99 3.69 -24.15
N VAL A 154 -1.55 2.46 -24.23
CA VAL A 154 -0.13 2.07 -24.18
C VAL A 154 0.14 1.00 -25.22
N GLY A 155 1.37 0.92 -25.73
CA GLY A 155 1.81 -0.10 -26.71
C GLY A 155 2.87 0.45 -27.65
N GLU A 156 3.64 -0.47 -28.25
CA GLU A 156 4.70 -0.14 -29.22
C GLU A 156 5.67 0.97 -28.75
N GLY A 157 6.01 0.98 -27.46
CA GLY A 157 6.91 1.96 -26.87
C GLY A 157 6.29 3.37 -26.76
N ARG A 158 4.96 3.47 -26.67
CA ARG A 158 4.21 4.72 -26.57
C ARG A 158 3.26 4.73 -25.40
N VAL A 159 3.13 5.87 -24.77
CA VAL A 159 2.08 6.19 -23.79
C VAL A 159 1.31 7.37 -24.33
N VAL A 160 -0.02 7.20 -24.49
CA VAL A 160 -0.90 8.18 -25.11
C VAL A 160 -1.94 8.65 -24.10
N TRP A 161 -2.15 9.96 -24.04
CA TRP A 161 -3.23 10.60 -23.30
C TRP A 161 -3.80 11.73 -24.14
N ARG A 162 -4.93 12.28 -23.76
CA ARG A 162 -5.69 13.26 -24.55
C ARG A 162 -4.84 14.42 -25.08
N GLU A 163 -3.93 14.96 -24.24
CA GLU A 163 -3.15 16.17 -24.55
C GLU A 163 -1.75 15.85 -25.06
N GLY A 164 -1.36 14.56 -25.16
CA GLY A 164 0.01 14.26 -25.53
C GLY A 164 0.37 12.80 -25.75
N LEU A 165 1.63 12.63 -26.07
CA LEU A 165 2.26 11.34 -26.32
C LEU A 165 3.69 11.33 -25.77
N LEU A 166 4.07 10.26 -25.09
CA LEU A 166 5.45 10.01 -24.67
C LEU A 166 5.97 8.73 -25.33
N LYS A 167 7.18 8.79 -25.88
CA LYS A 167 7.90 7.61 -26.36
C LYS A 167 8.87 7.11 -25.30
N ALA A 168 8.84 5.82 -25.03
CA ALA A 168 9.75 5.14 -24.11
C ALA A 168 10.15 3.77 -24.65
N ARG A 169 11.33 3.28 -24.26
CA ARG A 169 11.75 1.91 -24.63
C ARG A 169 10.85 0.86 -23.98
N THR A 170 10.50 1.09 -22.71
CA THR A 170 9.63 0.22 -21.92
C THR A 170 8.58 1.05 -21.21
N VAL A 171 7.36 0.52 -21.12
CA VAL A 171 6.28 1.09 -20.32
C VAL A 171 6.00 0.14 -19.15
N LEU A 172 5.92 0.67 -17.93
CA LEU A 172 5.48 -0.07 -16.74
C LEU A 172 4.08 0.43 -16.34
N LEU A 173 3.08 -0.45 -16.39
CA LEU A 173 1.75 -0.20 -15.86
C LEU A 173 1.72 -0.54 -14.36
N ALA A 174 1.58 0.48 -13.50
CA ALA A 174 1.39 0.37 -12.05
C ALA A 174 0.11 1.11 -11.63
N VAL A 175 -0.96 0.92 -12.39
CA VAL A 175 -2.20 1.69 -12.37
C VAL A 175 -3.21 1.24 -11.31
N GLY A 176 -2.82 0.35 -10.39
CA GLY A 176 -3.66 -0.13 -9.30
C GLY A 176 -4.99 -0.74 -9.79
N ALA A 177 -6.09 -0.36 -9.16
CA ALA A 177 -7.42 -0.91 -9.44
C ALA A 177 -7.98 -0.58 -10.85
N TRP A 178 -7.36 0.37 -11.55
CA TRP A 178 -7.74 0.74 -12.93
C TRP A 178 -7.09 -0.13 -14.00
N GLY A 179 -6.34 -1.18 -13.60
CA GLY A 179 -5.65 -2.09 -14.53
C GLY A 179 -6.57 -2.76 -15.54
N GLY A 180 -7.83 -3.00 -15.22
CA GLY A 180 -8.82 -3.56 -16.15
C GLY A 180 -9.01 -2.72 -17.43
N ARG A 181 -8.78 -1.40 -17.38
CA ARG A 181 -8.82 -0.51 -18.58
C ARG A 181 -7.69 -0.83 -19.58
N PHE A 182 -6.64 -1.48 -19.12
CA PHE A 182 -5.48 -1.89 -19.92
C PHE A 182 -5.43 -3.41 -20.13
N GLY A 183 -6.55 -4.10 -19.95
CA GLY A 183 -6.65 -5.56 -20.15
C GLY A 183 -6.03 -6.41 -19.02
N LEU A 184 -5.64 -5.80 -17.89
CA LEU A 184 -5.10 -6.56 -16.76
C LEU A 184 -6.23 -7.20 -15.92
N SER A 185 -6.01 -8.42 -15.45
CA SER A 185 -6.99 -9.20 -14.66
C SER A 185 -7.10 -8.70 -13.23
N VAL A 186 -7.57 -7.48 -13.05
CA VAL A 186 -7.84 -6.88 -11.74
C VAL A 186 -9.18 -6.17 -11.71
N ARG A 187 -9.79 -6.14 -10.54
CA ARG A 187 -11.03 -5.41 -10.27
C ARG A 187 -10.90 -4.55 -9.01
N PRO A 188 -11.67 -3.45 -8.91
CA PRO A 188 -11.65 -2.59 -7.75
C PRO A 188 -12.39 -3.23 -6.56
N LEU A 189 -11.72 -3.33 -5.42
CA LEU A 189 -12.33 -3.65 -4.12
C LEU A 189 -12.25 -2.42 -3.24
N LYS A 190 -13.39 -1.78 -2.98
CA LYS A 190 -13.45 -0.58 -2.15
C LYS A 190 -13.15 -0.91 -0.70
N GLY A 191 -12.30 -0.10 -0.08
CA GLY A 191 -12.03 -0.11 1.35
C GLY A 191 -12.24 1.27 1.94
N GLU A 192 -12.79 1.32 3.15
CA GLU A 192 -12.94 2.55 3.92
C GLU A 192 -12.29 2.39 5.28
N ALA A 193 -11.82 3.50 5.84
CA ALA A 193 -11.16 3.55 7.14
C ALA A 193 -11.38 4.91 7.81
N LEU A 194 -11.11 4.98 9.12
CA LEU A 194 -11.15 6.22 9.88
C LEU A 194 -9.77 6.58 10.40
N LEU A 195 -9.44 7.86 10.32
CA LEU A 195 -8.42 8.48 11.16
C LEU A 195 -9.08 9.11 12.36
N LEU A 196 -8.55 8.83 13.54
CA LEU A 196 -9.08 9.27 14.81
C LEU A 196 -8.01 10.00 15.60
N PHE A 197 -8.36 11.07 16.31
CA PHE A 197 -7.55 11.62 17.39
C PHE A 197 -7.85 10.85 18.68
N GLY A 198 -6.82 10.31 19.33
CA GLY A 198 -6.99 9.56 20.56
C GLY A 198 -5.91 8.52 20.79
N PRO A 199 -6.14 7.60 21.73
CA PRO A 199 -5.21 6.54 22.04
C PRO A 199 -4.94 5.62 20.84
N ALA A 200 -3.71 5.13 20.71
CA ALA A 200 -3.30 4.22 19.67
C ALA A 200 -2.53 3.02 20.24
N PRO A 201 -2.55 1.86 19.58
CA PRO A 201 -1.70 0.72 19.95
C PRO A 201 -0.23 1.02 19.62
N PRO A 202 0.74 0.23 20.16
CA PRO A 202 2.17 0.42 19.88
C PRO A 202 2.58 0.05 18.44
N GLY A 203 1.70 -0.60 17.69
CA GLY A 203 1.89 -1.01 16.29
C GLY A 203 0.60 -1.59 15.72
N PRO A 204 0.60 -2.12 14.49
CA PRO A 204 -0.58 -2.73 13.89
C PRO A 204 -1.13 -3.87 14.73
N LEU A 205 -2.42 -3.80 15.02
CA LEU A 205 -3.16 -4.73 15.87
C LEU A 205 -4.38 -5.26 15.12
N PHE A 206 -4.37 -6.54 14.77
CA PHE A 206 -5.46 -7.25 14.12
C PHE A 206 -6.38 -7.86 15.18
N ALA A 207 -7.69 -7.64 15.06
CA ALA A 207 -8.68 -8.19 15.99
C ALA A 207 -10.00 -8.52 15.26
N GLY A 208 -10.18 -9.77 14.84
CA GLY A 208 -11.31 -10.19 14.02
C GLY A 208 -11.24 -9.63 12.61
N GLU A 209 -12.31 -8.97 12.14
CA GLU A 209 -12.46 -8.54 10.75
C GLU A 209 -11.69 -7.24 10.41
N GLY A 210 -11.14 -6.56 11.40
CA GLY A 210 -10.47 -5.28 11.20
C GLY A 210 -9.16 -5.16 11.97
N TYR A 211 -8.65 -3.93 12.00
CA TYR A 211 -7.37 -3.63 12.62
C TYR A 211 -7.31 -2.18 13.08
N LEU A 212 -6.45 -1.95 14.05
CA LEU A 212 -6.10 -0.63 14.57
C LEU A 212 -4.58 -0.46 14.51
N LEU A 213 -4.09 0.71 14.10
CA LEU A 213 -2.66 1.01 14.11
C LEU A 213 -2.40 2.47 14.45
N PRO A 214 -1.19 2.82 14.94
CA PRO A 214 -0.87 4.19 15.29
C PRO A 214 -0.78 5.07 14.03
N ARG A 215 -1.11 6.34 14.23
CA ARG A 215 -0.86 7.46 13.34
C ARG A 215 -0.53 8.69 14.18
N GLU A 216 0.24 9.59 13.63
CA GLU A 216 0.57 10.85 14.30
C GLU A 216 -0.68 11.52 14.88
N GLY A 217 -0.66 11.73 16.19
CA GLY A 217 -1.76 12.31 16.96
C GLY A 217 -2.96 11.40 17.20
N GLY A 218 -2.89 10.09 16.85
CA GLY A 218 -4.01 9.18 17.07
C GLY A 218 -3.88 7.81 16.41
N ALA A 219 -4.96 7.32 15.84
CA ALA A 219 -5.03 5.97 15.29
C ALA A 219 -5.71 5.92 13.91
N TYR A 220 -5.34 4.92 13.14
CA TYR A 220 -6.03 4.47 11.93
C TYR A 220 -6.86 3.23 12.27
N LEU A 221 -8.17 3.29 12.06
CA LEU A 221 -9.11 2.19 12.25
C LEU A 221 -9.61 1.70 10.89
N GLY A 222 -9.44 0.43 10.59
CA GLY A 222 -9.78 -0.15 9.29
C GLY A 222 -10.19 -1.61 9.36
N ALA A 223 -10.69 -2.16 8.30
CA ALA A 223 -11.20 -1.48 7.13
C ALA A 223 -12.34 -2.28 6.50
N THR A 224 -13.26 -1.59 5.87
CA THR A 224 -14.28 -2.27 5.04
C THR A 224 -13.65 -2.93 3.80
N ALA A 225 -14.39 -3.87 3.20
CA ALA A 225 -14.03 -4.51 1.93
C ALA A 225 -15.32 -4.82 1.16
N ARG A 226 -15.62 -4.03 0.10
CA ARG A 226 -16.89 -4.13 -0.64
C ARG A 226 -16.67 -3.97 -2.15
N GLU A 227 -17.32 -4.83 -2.95
CA GLU A 227 -17.33 -4.74 -4.41
C GLU A 227 -18.56 -3.97 -4.89
N GLY A 228 -18.47 -3.37 -6.08
CA GLY A 228 -19.60 -2.72 -6.76
C GLY A 228 -20.17 -1.48 -6.08
N VAL A 229 -19.42 -0.86 -5.17
CA VAL A 229 -19.86 0.31 -4.38
C VAL A 229 -19.34 1.60 -5.01
N ALA A 230 -20.16 2.65 -4.99
CA ALA A 230 -19.82 3.97 -5.54
C ALA A 230 -18.62 4.64 -4.82
N ASP A 231 -18.06 5.64 -5.50
CA ASP A 231 -16.99 6.49 -4.97
C ASP A 231 -17.40 7.20 -3.67
N GLY A 232 -16.40 7.55 -2.88
CA GLY A 232 -16.60 8.26 -1.61
C GLY A 232 -16.78 7.33 -0.41
N VAL A 233 -16.91 7.92 0.76
CA VAL A 233 -17.27 7.22 2.01
C VAL A 233 -18.78 7.28 2.17
N ASP A 234 -19.41 6.15 2.47
CA ASP A 234 -20.85 6.09 2.69
C ASP A 234 -21.23 5.79 4.15
N LEU A 235 -22.52 5.98 4.47
CA LEU A 235 -23.02 5.77 5.83
C LEU A 235 -22.87 4.33 6.33
N PHE A 236 -22.92 3.34 5.43
CA PHE A 236 -22.71 1.94 5.81
C PHE A 236 -21.28 1.75 6.30
N GLY A 237 -20.28 2.24 5.54
CA GLY A 237 -18.87 2.15 5.90
C GLY A 237 -18.55 2.89 7.20
N LEU A 238 -19.08 4.10 7.37
CA LEU A 238 -18.92 4.88 8.61
C LEU A 238 -19.51 4.15 9.81
N ARG A 239 -20.73 3.62 9.67
CA ARG A 239 -21.39 2.86 10.75
C ARG A 239 -20.59 1.63 11.10
N TRP A 240 -20.21 0.79 10.12
CA TRP A 240 -19.47 -0.42 10.37
C TRP A 240 -18.15 -0.14 11.12
N LEU A 241 -17.40 0.88 10.69
CA LEU A 241 -16.14 1.26 11.33
C LEU A 241 -16.36 1.81 12.75
N SER A 242 -17.40 2.60 12.95
CA SER A 242 -17.75 3.14 14.27
C SER A 242 -18.16 2.03 15.24
N ASP A 243 -19.07 1.14 14.80
CA ASP A 243 -19.54 0.00 15.59
C ASP A 243 -18.36 -0.92 15.94
N TYR A 244 -17.52 -1.27 14.94
CA TYR A 244 -16.32 -2.07 15.14
C TYR A 244 -15.35 -1.45 16.14
N GLY A 245 -15.06 -0.14 16.00
CA GLY A 245 -14.16 0.58 16.89
C GLY A 245 -14.68 0.59 18.34
N HIS A 246 -15.97 0.90 18.52
CA HIS A 246 -16.64 0.93 19.81
C HIS A 246 -16.72 -0.46 20.48
N GLU A 247 -17.13 -1.46 19.71
CA GLU A 247 -17.28 -2.83 20.22
C GLU A 247 -15.94 -3.49 20.55
N ARG A 248 -14.89 -3.17 19.80
CA ARG A 248 -13.62 -3.89 19.87
C ARG A 248 -12.58 -3.19 20.75
N PHE A 249 -12.49 -1.86 20.69
CA PHE A 249 -11.40 -1.10 21.29
C PHE A 249 -11.90 -0.10 22.33
N PRO A 250 -12.09 -0.47 23.61
CA PRO A 250 -12.60 0.42 24.66
C PRO A 250 -11.89 1.78 24.75
N PRO A 251 -10.55 1.90 24.54
CA PRO A 251 -9.92 3.21 24.61
C PRO A 251 -10.35 4.20 23.50
N LEU A 252 -11.03 3.72 22.44
CA LEU A 252 -11.56 4.58 21.39
C LEU A 252 -12.91 5.23 21.73
N GLU A 253 -13.55 4.91 22.85
CA GLU A 253 -14.84 5.52 23.26
C GLU A 253 -14.76 7.05 23.36
N GLY A 254 -13.59 7.60 23.75
CA GLY A 254 -13.32 9.02 23.79
C GLY A 254 -12.58 9.60 22.57
N ALA A 255 -12.34 8.78 21.56
CA ALA A 255 -11.62 9.23 20.37
C ALA A 255 -12.48 10.20 19.54
N ARG A 256 -11.82 11.20 18.94
CA ARG A 256 -12.48 12.18 18.09
C ARG A 256 -12.23 11.86 16.62
N PHE A 257 -13.25 12.00 15.81
CA PHE A 257 -13.14 11.87 14.36
C PHE A 257 -12.15 12.90 13.79
N ARG A 258 -11.27 12.46 12.90
CA ARG A 258 -10.33 13.30 12.17
C ARG A 258 -10.64 13.31 10.67
N GLU A 259 -10.69 12.13 10.05
CA GLU A 259 -10.88 11.97 8.60
C GLU A 259 -11.47 10.60 8.30
N ALA A 260 -12.32 10.51 7.28
CA ALA A 260 -12.73 9.23 6.70
C ALA A 260 -12.03 9.04 5.35
N LEU A 261 -11.46 7.86 5.18
CA LEU A 261 -10.66 7.48 4.03
C LEU A 261 -11.39 6.44 3.18
N TRP A 262 -11.18 6.48 1.88
CA TRP A 262 -11.64 5.45 0.98
C TRP A 262 -10.67 5.25 -0.18
N GLY A 263 -10.64 4.03 -0.73
CA GLY A 263 -9.83 3.73 -1.90
C GLY A 263 -10.12 2.34 -2.46
N TYR A 264 -9.69 2.14 -3.70
CA TYR A 264 -9.88 0.89 -4.42
C TYR A 264 -8.59 0.05 -4.41
N ARG A 265 -8.65 -1.13 -3.76
CA ARG A 265 -7.59 -2.13 -3.82
C ARG A 265 -7.64 -2.84 -5.18
N PRO A 266 -6.51 -3.11 -5.83
CA PRO A 266 -6.45 -3.93 -7.05
C PRO A 266 -6.63 -5.40 -6.69
N LEU A 267 -7.86 -5.89 -6.66
CA LEU A 267 -8.17 -7.30 -6.35
C LEU A 267 -7.90 -8.17 -7.57
N GLY A 268 -7.01 -9.13 -7.42
CA GLY A 268 -6.58 -10.07 -8.45
C GLY A 268 -5.36 -10.84 -7.98
N GLU A 269 -4.83 -11.70 -8.82
CA GLU A 269 -3.58 -12.39 -8.59
C GLU A 269 -2.39 -11.43 -8.72
N LEU A 270 -1.41 -11.56 -7.84
CA LEU A 270 -0.17 -10.75 -7.92
C LEU A 270 0.56 -11.07 -9.21
N PHE A 271 0.75 -10.06 -10.04
CA PHE A 271 1.48 -10.17 -11.30
C PHE A 271 2.49 -9.03 -11.43
N VAL A 272 3.76 -9.40 -11.65
CA VAL A 272 4.84 -8.47 -12.01
C VAL A 272 5.65 -9.11 -13.13
N GLY A 273 5.42 -8.66 -14.35
CA GLY A 273 5.96 -9.32 -15.53
C GLY A 273 5.74 -8.55 -16.83
N GLU A 274 6.22 -9.12 -17.93
CA GLU A 274 6.00 -8.62 -19.28
C GLU A 274 4.64 -9.09 -19.78
N VAL A 275 3.81 -8.15 -20.24
CA VAL A 275 2.50 -8.42 -20.87
C VAL A 275 2.67 -8.61 -22.37
N GLU A 276 3.48 -7.76 -22.97
CA GLU A 276 3.92 -7.82 -24.34
C GLU A 276 5.30 -7.14 -24.45
N LYS A 277 5.99 -7.33 -25.56
CA LYS A 277 7.34 -6.80 -25.75
C LYS A 277 7.42 -5.30 -25.45
N GLY A 278 8.17 -4.93 -24.41
CA GLY A 278 8.35 -3.56 -23.97
C GLY A 278 7.19 -2.99 -23.15
N LEU A 279 6.20 -3.82 -22.75
CA LEU A 279 5.13 -3.46 -21.85
C LEU A 279 5.15 -4.38 -20.62
N LEU A 280 5.52 -3.81 -19.48
CA LEU A 280 5.48 -4.46 -18.18
C LEU A 280 4.22 -4.06 -17.41
N ALA A 281 3.74 -4.93 -16.54
CA ALA A 281 2.69 -4.60 -15.58
C ALA A 281 3.06 -5.07 -14.17
N ALA A 282 2.62 -4.27 -13.19
CA ALA A 282 2.71 -4.56 -11.78
C ALA A 282 1.33 -4.34 -11.16
N THR A 283 0.61 -5.44 -10.84
CA THR A 283 -0.80 -5.41 -10.46
C THR A 283 -1.16 -6.55 -9.50
N GLY A 284 -2.42 -6.58 -9.01
CA GLY A 284 -2.91 -7.66 -8.15
C GLY A 284 -2.39 -7.64 -6.71
N HIS A 285 -1.79 -6.54 -6.25
CA HIS A 285 -1.22 -6.42 -4.90
C HIS A 285 -2.27 -6.47 -3.76
N GLY A 286 -3.56 -6.36 -4.09
CA GLY A 286 -4.64 -6.38 -3.11
C GLY A 286 -4.48 -5.31 -2.03
N ARG A 287 -4.49 -5.76 -0.77
CA ARG A 287 -4.27 -4.91 0.42
C ARG A 287 -2.80 -4.74 0.80
N ASN A 288 -1.89 -5.49 0.16
CA ASN A 288 -0.47 -5.58 0.50
C ASN A 288 0.43 -4.70 -0.40
N GLY A 289 -0.13 -3.74 -1.14
CA GLY A 289 0.63 -2.93 -2.09
C GLY A 289 1.82 -2.19 -1.49
N VAL A 290 1.71 -1.71 -0.26
CA VAL A 290 2.84 -1.07 0.45
C VAL A 290 3.90 -2.13 0.78
N LEU A 291 3.53 -3.23 1.42
CA LEU A 291 4.45 -4.30 1.80
C LEU A 291 5.21 -4.88 0.61
N LEU A 292 4.53 -5.07 -0.53
CA LEU A 292 5.08 -5.72 -1.71
C LEU A 292 5.78 -4.76 -2.70
N ALA A 293 5.65 -3.44 -2.51
CA ALA A 293 6.23 -2.46 -3.42
C ALA A 293 7.75 -2.59 -3.58
N PRO A 294 8.57 -2.85 -2.54
CA PRO A 294 10.02 -3.04 -2.70
C PRO A 294 10.36 -4.24 -3.57
N TRP A 295 9.75 -5.40 -3.31
CA TRP A 295 9.94 -6.59 -4.13
C TRP A 295 9.52 -6.34 -5.58
N THR A 296 8.39 -5.67 -5.79
CA THR A 296 7.92 -5.29 -7.12
C THR A 296 8.93 -4.42 -7.86
N ALA A 297 9.51 -3.41 -7.21
CA ALA A 297 10.53 -2.56 -7.81
C ALA A 297 11.78 -3.38 -8.22
N HIS A 298 12.25 -4.28 -7.35
CA HIS A 298 13.36 -5.17 -7.64
C HIS A 298 13.06 -6.16 -8.76
N ARG A 299 11.83 -6.69 -8.80
CA ARG A 299 11.39 -7.57 -9.91
C ARG A 299 11.39 -6.83 -11.25
N VAL A 300 10.94 -5.58 -11.27
CA VAL A 300 10.99 -4.72 -12.48
C VAL A 300 12.43 -4.47 -12.93
N LEU A 301 13.36 -4.17 -12.02
CA LEU A 301 14.79 -4.05 -12.34
C LEU A 301 15.33 -5.32 -13.00
N SER A 302 15.03 -6.48 -12.41
CA SER A 302 15.45 -7.79 -12.94
C SER A 302 14.91 -8.04 -14.36
N LEU A 303 13.64 -7.71 -14.62
CA LEU A 303 13.02 -7.84 -15.95
C LEU A 303 13.69 -6.93 -17.00
N LEU A 304 14.24 -5.80 -16.58
CA LEU A 304 14.99 -4.88 -17.45
C LEU A 304 16.48 -5.24 -17.57
N GLY A 305 16.94 -6.33 -16.94
CA GLY A 305 18.35 -6.72 -16.93
C GLY A 305 19.26 -5.80 -16.12
N VAL A 306 18.69 -5.00 -15.22
CA VAL A 306 19.41 -4.08 -14.34
C VAL A 306 19.72 -4.80 -13.03
N LYS A 307 20.96 -4.72 -12.55
CA LYS A 307 21.32 -5.30 -11.24
C LYS A 307 20.57 -4.56 -10.13
N ALA A 308 19.94 -5.35 -9.28
CA ALA A 308 19.19 -4.87 -8.12
C ALA A 308 20.11 -4.36 -7.00
#